data_5a51d1e6f6bbede6841b86ac78395162
#
_entry.id   5a51d1e6f6bbede6841b86ac78395162
#
_cell.length_a   1.000
_cell.length_b   1.000
_cell.length_c   1.000
_cell.angle_alpha   90.00
_cell.angle_beta   90.00
_cell.angle_gamma   90.00
#
_symmetry.space_group_name_H-M   'P 1'
#
loop_
_entity.id
_entity.type
_entity.pdbx_description
1 polymer ?
#
loop_
_entity_poly.entity_id
_entity_poly.type
_entity_poly.pdbx_seq_one_letter_code
_entity_poly.pdbx_strand_id
1 'polypeptide(L)'
;MKEAIRESLRFLLFDNTCSCCHNKLDREGYICSKCLEKLKKESFLKNKDEFYYLFIYEKAIRQIISDYKLRNRKDLVRDIAFLIKKPIFQLIEREKIDIIIPVPISEEREIERGFNQIEYLLECLDIKYKKIERTKNTKHMYTLKDNEKREKNVESAFKNNLNLEDKNVLIVDDIVTSGATIYSISKELRKDNENINIKVFSIAIARHFIKK
;
A
#
# COMPACT_ATOMS: atom_id res chain seq x y z
N MET A 1 -25.70 -25.33 5.57
CA MET A 1 -26.43 -25.29 4.28
C MET A 1 -26.26 -23.98 3.53
N LYS A 2 -26.43 -22.80 4.15
CA LYS A 2 -26.23 -21.48 3.47
C LYS A 2 -24.74 -21.20 3.11
N GLU A 3 -23.77 -21.64 3.91
CA GLU A 3 -22.33 -21.50 3.62
C GLU A 3 -21.89 -22.38 2.46
N ALA A 4 -22.32 -23.65 2.42
CA ALA A 4 -21.98 -24.56 1.33
C ALA A 4 -22.54 -24.09 -0.03
N ILE A 5 -23.74 -23.47 -0.04
CA ILE A 5 -24.32 -22.88 -1.26
C ILE A 5 -23.55 -21.63 -1.69
N ARG A 6 -23.08 -20.82 -0.75
CA ARG A 6 -22.27 -19.63 -0.99
C ARG A 6 -20.88 -20.02 -1.55
N GLU A 7 -20.27 -21.08 -1.03
CA GLU A 7 -19.02 -21.65 -1.54
C GLU A 7 -19.19 -22.20 -2.95
N SER A 8 -20.24 -22.98 -3.21
CA SER A 8 -20.52 -23.54 -4.55
C SER A 8 -20.77 -22.46 -5.59
N LEU A 9 -21.50 -21.39 -5.25
CA LEU A 9 -21.73 -20.25 -6.13
C LEU A 9 -20.46 -19.45 -6.37
N ARG A 10 -19.58 -19.32 -5.36
CA ARG A 10 -18.28 -18.67 -5.50
C ARG A 10 -17.37 -19.44 -6.46
N PHE A 11 -17.36 -20.78 -6.40
CA PHE A 11 -16.62 -21.66 -7.32
C PHE A 11 -17.10 -21.58 -8.77
N LEU A 12 -18.39 -21.29 -8.99
CA LEU A 12 -18.98 -21.19 -10.32
C LEU A 12 -18.86 -19.80 -10.96
N LEU A 13 -18.77 -18.74 -10.15
CA LEU A 13 -18.85 -17.35 -10.63
C LEU A 13 -17.54 -16.58 -10.57
N PHE A 14 -16.49 -17.08 -9.84
CA PHE A 14 -15.23 -16.39 -9.69
C PHE A 14 -14.07 -17.28 -10.08
N ASP A 15 -13.05 -16.63 -10.65
CA ASP A 15 -11.76 -17.25 -10.96
C ASP A 15 -11.14 -17.82 -9.66
N ASN A 16 -11.15 -19.14 -9.52
CA ASN A 16 -10.71 -19.88 -8.34
C ASN A 16 -9.23 -20.24 -8.41
N THR A 17 -8.44 -19.28 -8.91
CA THR A 17 -7.00 -19.45 -9.09
C THR A 17 -6.19 -18.58 -8.12
N CYS A 18 -5.04 -19.08 -7.72
CA CYS A 18 -4.10 -18.39 -6.86
C CYS A 18 -3.48 -17.18 -7.55
N SER A 19 -3.58 -16.00 -6.96
CA SER A 19 -2.95 -14.76 -7.46
C SER A 19 -1.41 -14.82 -7.53
N CYS A 20 -0.79 -15.87 -6.96
CA CYS A 20 0.67 -16.03 -6.96
C CYS A 20 1.16 -17.02 -8.02
N CYS A 21 0.55 -18.22 -8.10
CA CYS A 21 1.01 -19.31 -8.97
C CYS A 21 0.00 -19.75 -10.03
N HIS A 22 -1.20 -19.18 -10.05
CA HIS A 22 -2.32 -19.47 -10.95
C HIS A 22 -2.88 -20.90 -10.84
N ASN A 23 -2.40 -21.72 -9.90
CA ASN A 23 -3.00 -23.02 -9.63
C ASN A 23 -4.34 -22.85 -8.89
N LYS A 24 -5.17 -23.88 -8.92
CA LYS A 24 -6.43 -23.92 -8.17
C LYS A 24 -6.19 -23.66 -6.68
N LEU A 25 -7.06 -22.89 -6.06
CA LEU A 25 -7.02 -22.62 -4.63
C LEU A 25 -7.40 -23.87 -3.83
N ASP A 26 -6.70 -24.08 -2.72
CA ASP A 26 -6.88 -25.17 -1.76
C ASP A 26 -7.44 -24.66 -0.42
N ARG A 27 -7.79 -23.37 -0.35
CA ARG A 27 -8.32 -22.68 0.83
C ARG A 27 -9.18 -21.48 0.45
N GLU A 28 -9.94 -20.97 1.43
CA GLU A 28 -10.55 -19.65 1.28
C GLU A 28 -9.47 -18.56 1.15
N GLY A 29 -9.69 -17.62 0.25
CA GLY A 29 -8.78 -16.52 -0.05
C GLY A 29 -8.43 -16.45 -1.53
N TYR A 30 -7.33 -15.79 -1.84
CA TYR A 30 -6.82 -15.59 -3.21
C TYR A 30 -5.39 -16.06 -3.39
N ILE A 31 -4.77 -16.58 -2.33
CA ILE A 31 -3.42 -17.15 -2.35
C ILE A 31 -3.51 -18.57 -1.77
N CYS A 32 -3.05 -19.59 -2.50
CA CYS A 32 -3.05 -20.97 -2.03
C CYS A 32 -2.11 -21.17 -0.84
N SER A 33 -2.36 -22.21 -0.04
CA SER A 33 -1.60 -22.50 1.21
C SER A 33 -0.09 -22.51 0.98
N LYS A 34 0.39 -23.21 -0.04
CA LYS A 34 1.82 -23.30 -0.39
C LYS A 34 2.45 -21.94 -0.69
N CYS A 35 1.76 -21.09 -1.47
CA CYS A 35 2.26 -19.76 -1.79
C CYS A 35 2.23 -18.83 -0.58
N LEU A 36 1.17 -18.90 0.23
CA LEU A 36 1.02 -18.07 1.42
C LEU A 36 2.11 -18.38 2.46
N GLU A 37 2.40 -19.66 2.71
CA GLU A 37 3.49 -20.08 3.59
C GLU A 37 4.86 -19.61 3.09
N LYS A 38 5.13 -19.74 1.78
CA LYS A 38 6.36 -19.25 1.18
C LYS A 38 6.50 -17.73 1.37
N LEU A 39 5.46 -16.97 1.03
CA LEU A 39 5.46 -15.51 1.18
C LEU A 39 5.60 -15.11 2.66
N LYS A 40 4.99 -15.87 3.59
CA LYS A 40 5.11 -15.61 5.03
C LYS A 40 6.54 -15.76 5.53
N LYS A 41 7.29 -16.74 5.04
CA LYS A 41 8.72 -16.91 5.36
C LYS A 41 9.58 -15.75 4.83
N GLU A 42 9.19 -15.15 3.71
CA GLU A 42 9.88 -14.02 3.08
C GLU A 42 9.43 -12.65 3.62
N SER A 43 8.31 -12.62 4.36
CA SER A 43 7.63 -11.44 4.88
C SER A 43 8.27 -10.95 6.17
N PHE A 44 9.50 -10.48 6.08
CA PHE A 44 10.22 -9.80 7.17
C PHE A 44 10.58 -8.37 6.77
N LEU A 45 10.69 -7.52 7.79
CA LEU A 45 10.94 -6.10 7.61
C LEU A 45 12.36 -5.85 7.11
N LYS A 46 12.47 -5.21 5.96
CA LYS A 46 13.72 -4.72 5.35
C LYS A 46 13.66 -3.21 5.30
N ASN A 47 14.80 -2.54 5.28
CA ASN A 47 14.83 -1.09 5.10
C ASN A 47 15.97 -0.66 4.17
N LYS A 48 15.76 0.51 3.59
CA LYS A 48 16.77 1.38 3.02
C LYS A 48 16.44 2.79 3.49
N ASP A 49 17.34 3.38 4.27
CA ASP A 49 17.13 4.67 4.91
C ASP A 49 15.81 4.69 5.71
N GLU A 50 14.93 5.67 5.47
CA GLU A 50 13.61 5.78 6.08
C GLU A 50 12.53 4.87 5.47
N PHE A 51 12.85 4.12 4.39
CA PHE A 51 11.89 3.27 3.68
C PHE A 51 11.96 1.84 4.18
N TYR A 52 10.85 1.35 4.76
CA TYR A 52 10.65 -0.02 5.20
C TYR A 52 9.76 -0.78 4.23
N TYR A 53 10.12 -2.02 3.91
CA TYR A 53 9.39 -2.82 2.94
C TYR A 53 9.52 -4.32 3.25
N LEU A 54 8.65 -5.14 2.66
CA LEU A 54 8.68 -6.59 2.82
C LEU A 54 9.22 -7.29 1.57
N PHE A 55 8.78 -6.85 0.40
CA PHE A 55 9.05 -7.56 -0.84
C PHE A 55 9.65 -6.65 -1.90
N ILE A 56 10.31 -7.27 -2.88
CA ILE A 56 10.65 -6.59 -4.13
C ILE A 56 9.44 -6.67 -5.06
N TYR A 57 9.12 -5.56 -5.72
CA TYR A 57 7.97 -5.45 -6.63
C TYR A 57 8.24 -6.16 -7.95
N GLU A 58 8.19 -7.50 -7.93
CA GLU A 58 8.46 -8.38 -9.07
C GLU A 58 7.52 -9.59 -9.07
N LYS A 59 7.38 -10.25 -10.23
CA LYS A 59 6.71 -11.54 -10.39
C LYS A 59 5.38 -11.64 -9.60
N ALA A 60 5.29 -12.61 -8.70
CA ALA A 60 4.10 -12.89 -7.90
C ALA A 60 3.62 -11.70 -7.06
N ILE A 61 4.53 -10.91 -6.46
CA ILE A 61 4.17 -9.73 -5.68
C ILE A 61 3.49 -8.68 -6.55
N ARG A 62 3.99 -8.47 -7.78
CA ARG A 62 3.34 -7.57 -8.75
C ARG A 62 1.92 -8.04 -9.07
N GLN A 63 1.72 -9.35 -9.29
CA GLN A 63 0.40 -9.91 -9.59
C GLN A 63 -0.55 -9.75 -8.41
N ILE A 64 -0.12 -10.11 -7.18
CA ILE A 64 -0.93 -9.99 -5.96
C ILE A 64 -1.40 -8.56 -5.74
N ILE A 65 -0.49 -7.56 -5.84
CA ILE A 65 -0.84 -6.16 -5.64
C ILE A 65 -1.72 -5.64 -6.79
N SER A 66 -1.51 -6.09 -8.03
CA SER A 66 -2.38 -5.76 -9.16
C SER A 66 -3.79 -6.30 -8.96
N ASP A 67 -3.92 -7.56 -8.57
CA ASP A 67 -5.20 -8.20 -8.29
C ASP A 67 -5.93 -7.52 -7.12
N TYR A 68 -5.20 -7.13 -6.07
CA TYR A 68 -5.78 -6.43 -4.93
C TYR A 68 -6.40 -5.07 -5.30
N LYS A 69 -5.92 -4.44 -6.37
CA LYS A 69 -6.47 -3.18 -6.88
C LYS A 69 -7.78 -3.37 -7.66
N LEU A 70 -8.18 -4.61 -7.96
CA LEU A 70 -9.43 -4.90 -8.64
C LEU A 70 -10.60 -4.96 -7.64
N ARG A 71 -11.73 -4.34 -7.99
CA ARG A 71 -12.93 -4.28 -7.13
C ARG A 71 -13.42 -5.65 -6.68
N ASN A 72 -13.42 -6.64 -7.58
CA ASN A 72 -13.88 -8.00 -7.32
C ASN A 72 -12.91 -8.86 -6.51
N ARG A 73 -11.69 -8.36 -6.21
CA ARG A 73 -10.68 -9.06 -5.39
C ARG A 73 -10.33 -8.32 -4.09
N LYS A 74 -11.24 -7.47 -3.61
CA LYS A 74 -11.06 -6.69 -2.38
C LYS A 74 -10.70 -7.57 -1.17
N ASP A 75 -11.28 -8.77 -1.06
CA ASP A 75 -11.02 -9.71 0.04
C ASP A 75 -9.59 -10.30 0.06
N LEU A 76 -8.78 -10.07 -0.98
CA LEU A 76 -7.33 -10.36 -0.97
C LEU A 76 -6.60 -9.62 0.16
N VAL A 77 -7.24 -8.56 0.71
CA VAL A 77 -6.76 -7.86 1.91
C VAL A 77 -6.47 -8.80 3.06
N ARG A 78 -7.24 -9.88 3.26
CA ARG A 78 -7.04 -10.83 4.37
C ARG A 78 -5.72 -11.59 4.25
N ASP A 79 -5.38 -12.03 3.03
CA ASP A 79 -4.11 -12.70 2.75
C ASP A 79 -2.93 -11.72 2.90
N ILE A 80 -3.09 -10.48 2.41
CA ILE A 80 -2.07 -9.43 2.56
C ILE A 80 -1.90 -9.06 4.03
N ALA A 81 -2.99 -8.84 4.76
CA ALA A 81 -2.97 -8.52 6.19
C ALA A 81 -2.25 -9.62 7.00
N PHE A 82 -2.51 -10.90 6.70
CA PHE A 82 -1.80 -12.02 7.32
C PHE A 82 -0.28 -11.94 7.11
N LEU A 83 0.16 -11.53 5.92
CA LEU A 83 1.59 -11.39 5.62
C LEU A 83 2.22 -10.21 6.36
N ILE A 84 1.55 -9.06 6.41
CA ILE A 84 2.15 -7.82 6.90
C ILE A 84 1.92 -7.54 8.38
N LYS A 85 0.96 -8.21 9.05
CA LYS A 85 0.56 -7.93 10.44
C LYS A 85 1.77 -7.84 11.38
N LYS A 86 2.53 -8.90 11.49
CA LYS A 86 3.70 -8.93 12.40
C LYS A 86 4.73 -7.85 12.06
N PRO A 87 5.22 -7.72 10.81
CA PRO A 87 6.19 -6.70 10.44
C PRO A 87 5.75 -5.26 10.70
N ILE A 88 4.50 -4.90 10.36
CA ILE A 88 4.04 -3.52 10.54
C ILE A 88 3.90 -3.14 12.01
N PHE A 89 3.40 -4.05 12.88
CA PHE A 89 3.32 -3.80 14.31
C PHE A 89 4.72 -3.69 14.94
N GLN A 90 5.68 -4.52 14.52
CA GLN A 90 7.09 -4.39 14.94
C GLN A 90 7.68 -3.05 14.55
N LEU A 91 7.35 -2.53 13.35
CA LEU A 91 7.82 -1.22 12.91
C LEU A 91 7.21 -0.09 13.76
N ILE A 92 5.89 -0.14 13.99
CA ILE A 92 5.17 0.85 14.79
C ILE A 92 5.79 0.96 16.19
N GLU A 93 6.03 -0.17 16.84
CA GLU A 93 6.63 -0.23 18.17
C GLU A 93 8.08 0.27 18.16
N ARG A 94 8.91 -0.24 17.25
CA ARG A 94 10.35 0.07 17.17
C ARG A 94 10.61 1.56 16.90
N GLU A 95 9.88 2.14 15.96
CA GLU A 95 10.04 3.54 15.56
C GLU A 95 9.15 4.49 16.39
N LYS A 96 8.43 3.97 17.40
CA LYS A 96 7.53 4.73 18.28
C LYS A 96 6.57 5.62 17.48
N ILE A 97 5.91 5.04 16.49
CA ILE A 97 5.03 5.76 15.57
C ILE A 97 3.81 6.31 16.30
N ASP A 98 3.60 7.61 16.23
CA ASP A 98 2.46 8.32 16.82
C ASP A 98 1.27 8.38 15.85
N ILE A 99 1.56 8.60 14.55
CA ILE A 99 0.53 8.84 13.53
C ILE A 99 0.85 8.03 12.27
N ILE A 100 -0.19 7.38 11.73
CA ILE A 100 -0.11 6.64 10.48
C ILE A 100 -0.93 7.36 9.42
N ILE A 101 -0.35 7.56 8.23
CA ILE A 101 -0.96 8.25 7.11
C ILE A 101 -0.93 7.33 5.89
N PRO A 102 -2.08 6.78 5.45
CA PRO A 102 -2.17 6.07 4.18
C PRO A 102 -1.97 7.04 3.02
N VAL A 103 -1.26 6.63 1.98
CA VAL A 103 -1.13 7.42 0.75
C VAL A 103 -2.51 7.56 0.11
N PRO A 104 -2.99 8.80 -0.09
CA PRO A 104 -4.29 9.03 -0.70
C PRO A 104 -4.25 8.71 -2.21
N ILE A 105 -5.25 8.00 -2.68
CA ILE A 105 -5.44 7.72 -4.10
C ILE A 105 -6.18 8.89 -4.79
N SER A 106 -6.13 8.96 -6.13
CA SER A 106 -6.91 9.94 -6.86
C SER A 106 -8.39 9.56 -6.86
N GLU A 107 -9.27 10.55 -6.95
CA GLU A 107 -10.72 10.34 -7.05
C GLU A 107 -11.10 9.39 -8.19
N GLU A 108 -10.45 9.52 -9.37
CA GLU A 108 -10.64 8.59 -10.48
C GLU A 108 -10.38 7.13 -10.08
N ARG A 109 -9.29 6.88 -9.32
CA ARG A 109 -8.95 5.54 -8.84
C ARG A 109 -9.90 5.06 -7.74
N GLU A 110 -10.41 5.97 -6.92
CA GLU A 110 -11.37 5.64 -5.88
C GLU A 110 -12.71 5.22 -6.50
N ILE A 111 -13.16 5.93 -7.55
CA ILE A 111 -14.36 5.57 -8.34
C ILE A 111 -14.14 4.22 -9.05
N GLU A 112 -13.00 4.03 -9.72
CA GLU A 112 -12.68 2.80 -10.44
C GLU A 112 -12.64 1.58 -9.50
N ARG A 113 -11.92 1.68 -8.38
CA ARG A 113 -11.68 0.58 -7.43
C ARG A 113 -12.80 0.41 -6.41
N GLY A 114 -13.46 1.52 -6.06
CA GLY A 114 -14.48 1.60 -5.01
C GLY A 114 -13.91 1.65 -3.59
N PHE A 115 -12.57 1.74 -3.42
CA PHE A 115 -11.90 1.82 -2.12
C PHE A 115 -10.44 2.27 -2.25
N ASN A 116 -9.89 2.85 -1.19
CA ASN A 116 -8.45 3.02 -1.03
C ASN A 116 -7.86 1.72 -0.43
N GLN A 117 -7.00 1.06 -1.18
CA GLN A 117 -6.43 -0.24 -0.81
C GLN A 117 -5.62 -0.20 0.51
N ILE A 118 -4.98 0.93 0.83
CA ILE A 118 -4.18 1.04 2.05
C ILE A 118 -5.07 1.34 3.26
N GLU A 119 -6.06 2.21 3.13
CA GLU A 119 -7.03 2.46 4.18
C GLU A 119 -7.75 1.16 4.56
N TYR A 120 -8.24 0.41 3.57
CA TYR A 120 -8.92 -0.86 3.81
C TYR A 120 -8.01 -1.93 4.44
N LEU A 121 -6.71 -1.92 4.10
CA LEU A 121 -5.72 -2.78 4.73
C LEU A 121 -5.47 -2.42 6.20
N LEU A 122 -5.36 -1.12 6.51
CA LEU A 122 -5.19 -0.64 7.88
C LEU A 122 -6.44 -0.94 8.73
N GLU A 123 -7.63 -0.78 8.18
CA GLU A 123 -8.90 -1.17 8.81
C GLU A 123 -8.96 -2.67 9.10
N CYS A 124 -8.55 -3.53 8.16
CA CYS A 124 -8.47 -4.98 8.35
C CYS A 124 -7.49 -5.38 9.47
N LEU A 125 -6.50 -4.57 9.75
CA LEU A 125 -5.51 -4.75 10.83
C LEU A 125 -5.90 -4.09 12.14
N ASP A 126 -7.03 -3.37 12.20
CA ASP A 126 -7.46 -2.53 13.33
C ASP A 126 -6.41 -1.45 13.69
N ILE A 127 -5.76 -0.88 12.67
CA ILE A 127 -4.78 0.18 12.82
C ILE A 127 -5.45 1.54 12.58
N LYS A 128 -5.44 2.42 13.59
CA LYS A 128 -5.93 3.80 13.47
C LYS A 128 -4.99 4.62 12.59
N TYR A 129 -5.57 5.49 11.76
CA TYR A 129 -4.82 6.35 10.86
C TYR A 129 -5.45 7.74 10.73
N LYS A 130 -4.70 8.69 10.19
CA LYS A 130 -5.17 10.03 9.81
C LYS A 130 -5.07 10.19 8.30
N LYS A 131 -5.99 10.95 7.71
CA LYS A 131 -6.01 11.22 6.27
C LYS A 131 -5.45 12.60 5.98
N ILE A 132 -4.79 12.73 4.85
CA ILE A 132 -4.47 13.99 4.18
C ILE A 132 -5.23 14.05 2.86
N GLU A 133 -5.51 15.25 2.39
CA GLU A 133 -6.26 15.43 1.15
C GLU A 133 -5.33 15.33 -0.06
N ARG A 134 -5.83 14.75 -1.16
CA ARG A 134 -5.22 14.84 -2.47
C ARG A 134 -5.99 15.86 -3.31
N THR A 135 -5.36 16.99 -3.61
CA THR A 135 -6.00 18.17 -4.24
C THR A 135 -5.96 18.17 -5.76
N LYS A 136 -5.10 17.35 -6.39
CA LYS A 136 -4.97 17.28 -7.85
C LYS A 136 -4.92 15.84 -8.35
N ASN A 137 -5.64 15.58 -9.44
CA ASN A 137 -5.40 14.42 -10.31
C ASN A 137 -4.09 14.67 -11.07
N THR A 138 -2.97 14.18 -10.56
CA THR A 138 -1.71 14.16 -11.32
C THR A 138 -1.87 13.16 -12.47
N LYS A 139 -2.42 13.63 -13.60
CA LYS A 139 -2.41 12.89 -14.86
C LYS A 139 -0.97 12.56 -15.20
N HIS A 140 -0.73 11.30 -15.53
CA HIS A 140 0.51 10.69 -16.01
C HIS A 140 1.67 11.66 -16.31
N MET A 141 2.68 11.67 -15.44
CA MET A 141 3.90 12.47 -15.56
C MET A 141 4.75 12.17 -16.82
N TYR A 142 4.34 11.20 -17.63
CA TYR A 142 5.04 10.80 -18.86
C TYR A 142 4.82 11.73 -20.07
N THR A 143 3.85 12.66 -19.98
CA THR A 143 3.51 13.55 -21.12
C THR A 143 4.09 14.97 -21.02
N LEU A 144 4.75 15.34 -19.93
CA LEU A 144 5.32 16.67 -19.75
C LEU A 144 6.83 16.66 -20.02
N LYS A 145 7.25 17.28 -21.12
CA LYS A 145 8.65 17.41 -21.54
C LYS A 145 9.46 18.48 -20.79
N ASP A 146 8.85 19.18 -19.80
CA ASP A 146 9.45 20.35 -19.17
C ASP A 146 9.66 20.12 -17.66
N ASN A 147 10.93 20.14 -17.21
CA ASN A 147 11.30 19.85 -15.82
C ASN A 147 10.75 20.88 -14.82
N GLU A 148 10.70 22.18 -15.19
CA GLU A 148 10.15 23.24 -14.32
C GLU A 148 8.63 23.12 -14.11
N LYS A 149 7.89 22.63 -15.12
CA LYS A 149 6.46 22.35 -14.99
C LYS A 149 6.19 21.09 -14.17
N ARG A 150 7.15 20.16 -14.10
CA ARG A 150 7.06 18.97 -13.24
C ARG A 150 7.17 19.34 -11.76
N GLU A 151 8.08 20.22 -11.39
CA GLU A 151 8.24 20.68 -10.00
C GLU A 151 7.01 21.48 -9.52
N LYS A 152 6.52 22.44 -10.31
CA LYS A 152 5.32 23.24 -9.96
C LYS A 152 4.02 22.42 -9.91
N ASN A 153 3.87 21.36 -10.71
CA ASN A 153 2.70 20.48 -10.66
C ASN A 153 2.70 19.51 -9.46
N VAL A 154 3.88 19.22 -8.89
CA VAL A 154 4.01 18.39 -7.69
C VAL A 154 3.78 19.19 -6.40
N GLU A 155 4.04 20.50 -6.41
CA GLU A 155 3.99 21.38 -5.22
C GLU A 155 2.62 21.57 -4.58
N SER A 156 1.52 21.08 -5.16
CA SER A 156 0.18 21.21 -4.60
C SER A 156 -0.70 19.98 -4.81
N ALA A 157 -0.10 18.79 -4.91
CA ALA A 157 -0.87 17.57 -5.11
C ALA A 157 -1.53 17.05 -3.83
N PHE A 158 -1.05 17.49 -2.68
CA PHE A 158 -1.54 17.09 -1.35
C PHE A 158 -1.75 18.34 -0.49
N LYS A 159 -2.65 18.24 0.50
CA LYS A 159 -2.89 19.25 1.52
C LYS A 159 -2.92 18.59 2.89
N ASN A 160 -2.11 19.12 3.78
CA ASN A 160 -2.07 18.71 5.18
C ASN A 160 -2.85 19.69 6.05
N ASN A 161 -3.74 19.17 6.89
CA ASN A 161 -4.46 19.93 7.90
C ASN A 161 -4.18 19.38 9.32
N LEU A 162 -3.14 18.53 9.48
CA LEU A 162 -2.80 17.89 10.75
C LEU A 162 -1.66 18.66 11.41
N ASN A 163 -1.74 18.84 12.73
CA ASN A 163 -0.61 19.23 13.55
C ASN A 163 0.22 17.99 13.85
N LEU A 164 1.45 17.93 13.31
CA LEU A 164 2.36 16.81 13.38
C LEU A 164 3.70 17.17 14.05
N GLU A 165 3.79 18.35 14.68
CA GLU A 165 5.02 18.80 15.35
C GLU A 165 5.43 17.79 16.41
N ASP A 166 6.73 17.47 16.49
CA ASP A 166 7.34 16.49 17.36
C ASP A 166 6.77 15.06 17.25
N LYS A 167 6.17 14.69 16.10
CA LYS A 167 5.56 13.37 15.88
C LYS A 167 6.43 12.45 15.01
N ASN A 168 6.39 11.16 15.36
CA ASN A 168 6.87 10.09 14.50
C ASN A 168 5.74 9.65 13.59
N VAL A 169 5.84 9.94 12.31
CA VAL A 169 4.81 9.67 11.31
C VAL A 169 5.23 8.52 10.41
N LEU A 170 4.32 7.57 10.20
CA LEU A 170 4.47 6.49 9.24
C LEU A 170 3.58 6.72 8.03
N ILE A 171 4.16 6.99 6.87
CA ILE A 171 3.45 6.98 5.59
C ILE A 171 3.36 5.54 5.10
N VAL A 172 2.15 5.08 4.74
CA VAL A 172 1.92 3.71 4.29
C VAL A 172 1.45 3.70 2.84
N ASP A 173 2.16 2.92 1.99
CA ASP A 173 1.82 2.72 0.57
C ASP A 173 1.83 1.22 0.21
N ASP A 174 1.26 0.87 -0.94
CA ASP A 174 1.37 -0.50 -1.46
C ASP A 174 2.71 -0.74 -2.16
N ILE A 175 3.19 0.23 -2.95
CA ILE A 175 4.42 0.11 -3.74
C ILE A 175 5.18 1.42 -3.77
N VAL A 176 6.43 1.40 -3.39
CA VAL A 176 7.38 2.49 -3.69
C VAL A 176 8.14 2.16 -4.98
N THR A 177 7.98 3.01 -5.99
CA THR A 177 8.69 2.89 -7.28
C THR A 177 9.80 3.92 -7.41
N SER A 178 9.49 5.17 -7.73
CA SER A 178 10.44 6.28 -7.77
C SER A 178 10.53 7.04 -6.44
N GLY A 179 9.59 6.83 -5.53
CA GLY A 179 9.44 7.57 -4.29
C GLY A 179 8.78 8.96 -4.46
N ALA A 180 8.48 9.40 -5.69
CA ALA A 180 7.98 10.73 -5.97
C ALA A 180 6.71 11.10 -5.16
N THR A 181 5.76 10.16 -5.02
CA THR A 181 4.56 10.36 -4.20
C THR A 181 4.91 10.60 -2.74
N ILE A 182 5.79 9.76 -2.19
CA ILE A 182 6.24 9.86 -0.80
C ILE A 182 6.98 11.18 -0.55
N TYR A 183 7.90 11.55 -1.43
CA TYR A 183 8.63 12.82 -1.31
C TYR A 183 7.71 14.03 -1.38
N SER A 184 6.67 13.99 -2.24
CA SER A 184 5.67 15.06 -2.34
C SER A 184 4.85 15.18 -1.06
N ILE A 185 4.39 14.05 -0.49
CA ILE A 185 3.68 14.03 0.79
C ILE A 185 4.61 14.52 1.91
N SER A 186 5.83 14.01 2.01
CA SER A 186 6.79 14.42 3.04
C SER A 186 7.09 15.92 2.99
N LYS A 187 7.22 16.49 1.78
CA LYS A 187 7.42 17.93 1.59
C LYS A 187 6.20 18.71 2.11
N GLU A 188 4.98 18.25 1.81
CA GLU A 188 3.75 18.89 2.30
C GLU A 188 3.62 18.83 3.81
N LEU A 189 3.90 17.66 4.42
CA LEU A 189 3.83 17.50 5.88
C LEU A 189 4.84 18.39 6.62
N ARG A 190 6.01 18.65 6.04
CA ARG A 190 7.08 19.47 6.64
C ARG A 190 6.84 20.98 6.50
N LYS A 191 5.87 21.45 5.70
CA LYS A 191 5.62 22.90 5.54
C LYS A 191 5.27 23.59 6.84
N ASP A 192 4.41 22.94 7.64
CA ASP A 192 3.87 23.50 8.88
C ASP A 192 4.34 22.70 10.12
N ASN A 193 5.30 21.78 9.97
CA ASN A 193 5.79 20.90 11.04
C ASN A 193 7.30 20.69 10.86
N GLU A 194 8.13 21.48 11.52
CA GLU A 194 9.59 21.46 11.34
C GLU A 194 10.24 20.21 11.94
N ASN A 195 9.81 19.79 13.15
CA ASN A 195 10.37 18.67 13.91
C ASN A 195 9.62 17.36 13.71
N ILE A 196 9.27 17.03 12.46
CA ILE A 196 8.57 15.79 12.14
C ILE A 196 9.56 14.68 11.72
N ASN A 197 9.48 13.52 12.35
CA ASN A 197 10.21 12.33 11.93
C ASN A 197 9.31 11.47 11.03
N ILE A 198 9.67 11.31 9.76
CA ILE A 198 8.88 10.57 8.78
C ILE A 198 9.56 9.25 8.45
N LYS A 199 8.83 8.15 8.63
CA LYS A 199 9.15 6.82 8.16
C LYS A 199 8.14 6.39 7.10
N VAL A 200 8.52 5.47 6.25
CA VAL A 200 7.69 4.96 5.16
C VAL A 200 7.61 3.45 5.26
N PHE A 201 6.40 2.90 5.16
CA PHE A 201 6.19 1.48 4.99
C PHE A 201 5.51 1.20 3.67
N SER A 202 6.02 0.23 2.90
CA SER A 202 5.36 -0.29 1.72
C SER A 202 5.34 -1.82 1.71
N ILE A 203 4.30 -2.41 1.12
CA ILE A 203 4.25 -3.86 0.92
C ILE A 203 5.42 -4.29 0.03
N ALA A 204 5.66 -3.52 -1.03
CA ALA A 204 6.76 -3.79 -1.95
C ALA A 204 7.50 -2.52 -2.39
N ILE A 205 8.75 -2.71 -2.79
CA ILE A 205 9.60 -1.65 -3.33
C ILE A 205 10.20 -2.08 -4.68
N ALA A 206 10.35 -1.13 -5.60
CA ALA A 206 10.97 -1.42 -6.88
C ALA A 206 12.49 -1.62 -6.73
N ARG A 207 13.04 -2.64 -7.40
CA ARG A 207 14.47 -2.98 -7.32
C ARG A 207 15.41 -1.82 -7.65
N HIS A 208 15.05 -0.99 -8.63
CA HIS A 208 15.86 0.17 -9.02
C HIS A 208 15.91 1.26 -7.95
N PHE A 209 14.90 1.36 -7.08
CA PHE A 209 14.89 2.31 -5.95
C PHE A 209 15.94 1.96 -4.90
N ILE A 210 16.14 0.65 -4.65
CA ILE A 210 17.11 0.17 -3.65
C ILE A 210 18.55 0.31 -4.15
N LYS A 211 18.76 0.29 -5.47
CA LYS A 211 20.11 0.34 -6.07
C LYS A 211 20.66 1.77 -6.22
N LYS A 212 19.81 2.78 -6.02
CA LYS A 212 20.23 4.17 -5.95
C LYS A 212 20.78 4.51 -4.58
#